data_f219d52dd6cc53cba20d8991de693eaf
#
_entry.id   f219d52dd6cc53cba20d8991de693eaf
#
_cell.length_a   1.000
_cell.length_b   1.000
_cell.length_c   1.000
_cell.angle_alpha   90.00
_cell.angle_beta   90.00
_cell.angle_gamma   90.00
#
_symmetry.space_group_name_H-M   'P 1'
#
loop_
_entity.id
_entity.type
_entity.pdbx_description
1 polymer ?
#
loop_
_entity_poly.entity_id
_entity_poly.type
_entity_poly.pdbx_seq_one_letter_code
_entity_poly.pdbx_strand_id
1 'polypeptide(L)'
;AQEVRSVRIYYFCNFAKMDRALRIDPRAAQMLPCRITLIETPSGVDLMAVNPAWVSLGMGNPLLHAECLELKADYLAILEEATL
;
A
#
# COMPACT_ATOMS: atom_id res chain seq x y z
N ALA A 1 -25.72 2.01 -0.47
CA ALA A 1 -24.50 2.67 -0.93
C ALA A 1 -24.27 3.95 -0.15
N GLN A 2 -23.03 4.24 0.23
CA GLN A 2 -22.70 5.49 0.91
C GLN A 2 -22.50 6.61 -0.11
N GLU A 3 -22.93 7.80 0.25
CA GLU A 3 -22.64 8.99 -0.52
C GLU A 3 -21.16 9.36 -0.36
N VAL A 4 -20.43 9.46 -1.44
CA VAL A 4 -19.03 9.86 -1.44
C VAL A 4 -18.93 11.35 -1.71
N ARG A 5 -18.36 12.11 -0.76
CA ARG A 5 -18.17 13.57 -0.90
C ARG A 5 -16.90 13.91 -1.64
N SER A 6 -15.81 13.21 -1.33
CA SER A 6 -14.56 13.39 -2.05
C SER A 6 -13.70 12.13 -1.99
N VAL A 7 -12.84 11.98 -2.99
CA VAL A 7 -11.81 10.94 -3.01
C VAL A 7 -10.48 11.63 -3.30
N ARG A 8 -9.49 11.36 -2.47
CA ARG A 8 -8.14 11.85 -2.67
C ARG A 8 -7.17 10.68 -2.66
N ILE A 9 -6.21 10.69 -3.55
CA ILE A 9 -5.20 9.66 -3.66
C ILE A 9 -3.83 10.32 -3.44
N TYR A 10 -3.11 9.83 -2.43
CA TYR A 10 -1.76 10.29 -2.15
C TYR A 10 -0.77 9.21 -2.56
N TYR A 11 0.18 9.57 -3.39
CA TYR A 11 1.24 8.68 -3.85
C TYR A 11 2.48 8.91 -2.99
N PHE A 12 3.14 7.82 -2.66
CA PHE A 12 4.42 7.86 -1.98
C PHE A 12 5.28 6.72 -2.50
N CYS A 13 6.57 6.78 -2.24
CA CYS A 13 7.47 5.72 -2.68
C CYS A 13 8.67 5.61 -1.76
N ASN A 14 8.96 4.40 -1.31
CA ASN A 14 10.22 4.05 -0.71
C ASN A 14 11.07 3.40 -1.80
N PHE A 15 11.85 4.21 -2.51
CA PHE A 15 12.60 3.76 -3.68
C PHE A 15 13.55 2.61 -3.36
N ALA A 16 14.21 2.64 -2.20
CA ALA A 16 15.15 1.59 -1.83
C ALA A 16 14.45 0.24 -1.67
N LYS A 17 13.31 0.20 -0.98
CA LYS A 17 12.54 -1.03 -0.79
C LYS A 17 11.92 -1.52 -2.09
N MET A 18 11.40 -0.61 -2.91
CA MET A 18 10.82 -0.98 -4.21
C MET A 18 11.89 -1.49 -5.16
N ASP A 19 13.07 -0.88 -5.19
CA ASP A 19 14.18 -1.36 -6.01
C ASP A 19 14.57 -2.79 -5.61
N ARG A 20 14.68 -3.07 -4.32
CA ARG A 20 14.95 -4.43 -3.83
C ARG A 20 13.88 -5.42 -4.27
N ALA A 21 12.62 -5.06 -4.11
CA ALA A 21 11.50 -5.92 -4.50
C ALA A 21 11.51 -6.23 -6.01
N LEU A 22 11.74 -5.21 -6.84
CA LEU A 22 11.80 -5.36 -8.30
C LEU A 22 12.97 -6.23 -8.75
N ARG A 23 14.11 -6.17 -8.05
CA ARG A 23 15.27 -7.02 -8.33
C ARG A 23 15.02 -8.48 -7.98
N ILE A 24 14.24 -8.72 -6.93
CA ILE A 24 13.83 -10.07 -6.53
C ILE A 24 12.84 -10.65 -7.54
N ASP A 25 11.83 -9.88 -7.90
CA ASP A 25 10.78 -10.31 -8.82
C ASP A 25 10.17 -9.08 -9.53
N PRO A 26 10.38 -8.95 -10.85
CA PRO A 26 9.84 -7.81 -11.61
C PRO A 26 8.31 -7.70 -11.55
N ARG A 27 7.59 -8.78 -11.21
CA ARG A 27 6.14 -8.72 -11.04
C ARG A 27 5.73 -7.83 -9.87
N ALA A 28 6.67 -7.46 -9.00
CA ALA A 28 6.43 -6.48 -7.94
C ALA A 28 5.98 -5.12 -8.49
N ALA A 29 6.22 -4.84 -9.77
CA ALA A 29 5.72 -3.63 -10.44
C ALA A 29 4.20 -3.50 -10.36
N GLN A 30 3.46 -4.58 -10.17
CA GLN A 30 2.01 -4.55 -9.98
C GLN A 30 1.58 -3.78 -8.72
N MET A 31 2.47 -3.61 -7.77
CA MET A 31 2.20 -2.87 -6.53
C MET A 31 2.45 -1.36 -6.67
N LEU A 32 2.94 -0.92 -7.83
CA LEU A 32 3.23 0.47 -8.10
C LEU A 32 2.06 1.16 -8.82
N PRO A 33 1.84 2.45 -8.60
CA PRO A 33 2.51 3.27 -7.59
C PRO A 33 2.02 2.97 -6.17
N CYS A 34 2.88 3.19 -5.18
CA CYS A 34 2.47 3.11 -3.77
C CYS A 34 1.51 4.25 -3.46
N ARG A 35 0.33 3.92 -2.91
CA ARG A 35 -0.70 4.93 -2.69
C ARG A 35 -1.54 4.64 -1.47
N ILE A 36 -2.09 5.71 -0.90
CA ILE A 36 -3.13 5.66 0.12
C ILE A 36 -4.31 6.46 -0.41
N THR A 37 -5.49 5.86 -0.38
CA THR A 37 -6.73 6.49 -0.81
C THR A 37 -7.50 6.98 0.39
N LEU A 38 -7.94 8.23 0.33
CA LEU A 38 -8.75 8.88 1.36
C LEU A 38 -10.12 9.12 0.79
N ILE A 39 -11.14 8.55 1.42
CA ILE A 39 -12.53 8.66 0.98
C ILE A 39 -13.33 9.39 2.06
N GLU A 40 -13.91 10.52 1.71
CA GLU A 40 -14.78 11.28 2.59
C GLU A 40 -16.24 10.94 2.34
N THR A 41 -16.92 10.57 3.40
CA THR A 41 -18.37 10.29 3.40
C THR A 41 -19.04 11.13 4.49
N PRO A 42 -20.39 11.21 4.52
CA PRO A 42 -21.07 11.92 5.60
C PRO A 42 -20.77 11.40 7.00
N SER A 43 -20.38 10.12 7.12
CA SER A 43 -20.07 9.50 8.42
C SER A 43 -18.61 9.66 8.84
N GLY A 44 -17.74 10.20 7.98
CA GLY A 44 -16.33 10.40 8.32
C GLY A 44 -15.40 10.21 7.12
N VAL A 45 -14.15 9.88 7.43
CA VAL A 45 -13.10 9.70 6.44
C VAL A 45 -12.51 8.31 6.58
N ASP A 46 -12.47 7.57 5.47
CA ASP A 46 -11.84 6.26 5.41
C ASP A 46 -10.49 6.35 4.72
N LEU A 47 -9.48 5.72 5.33
CA LEU A 47 -8.15 5.57 4.75
C LEU A 47 -7.98 4.13 4.28
N MET A 48 -7.57 3.96 3.03
CA MET A 48 -7.44 2.64 2.41
C MET A 48 -6.10 2.49 1.73
N ALA A 49 -5.49 1.33 1.88
CA ALA A 49 -4.26 0.98 1.17
C ALA A 49 -4.29 -0.51 0.82
N VAL A 50 -3.70 -0.85 -0.31
CA VAL A 50 -3.53 -2.27 -0.70
C VAL A 50 -2.41 -2.86 0.14
N ASN A 51 -2.67 -4.01 0.76
CA ASN A 51 -1.65 -4.72 1.52
C ASN A 51 -0.68 -5.43 0.55
N PRO A 52 0.58 -4.97 0.47
CA PRO A 52 1.54 -5.58 -0.47
C PRO A 52 1.84 -7.05 -0.15
N ALA A 53 1.73 -7.46 1.11
CA ALA A 53 1.95 -8.86 1.49
C ALA A 53 0.88 -9.80 0.90
N TRP A 54 -0.33 -9.31 0.66
CA TRP A 54 -1.37 -10.10 0.01
C TRP A 54 -1.04 -10.35 -1.47
N VAL A 55 -0.52 -9.33 -2.14
CA VAL A 55 -0.11 -9.45 -3.54
C VAL A 55 1.04 -10.45 -3.67
N SER A 56 2.08 -10.32 -2.83
CA SER A 56 3.24 -11.20 -2.88
C SER A 56 2.93 -12.64 -2.49
N LEU A 57 1.94 -12.86 -1.64
CA LEU A 57 1.52 -14.19 -1.23
C LEU A 57 1.09 -15.04 -2.44
N GLY A 58 0.37 -14.44 -3.37
CA GLY A 58 -0.07 -15.10 -4.60
C GLY A 58 1.03 -15.35 -5.61
N MET A 59 2.20 -14.72 -5.47
CA MET A 59 3.32 -14.87 -6.39
C MET A 59 4.23 -16.06 -6.09
N GLY A 60 4.14 -16.64 -4.88
CA GLY A 60 4.93 -17.80 -4.51
C GLY A 60 6.43 -17.56 -4.39
N ASN A 61 6.87 -16.32 -4.16
CA ASN A 61 8.28 -15.97 -4.01
C ASN A 61 8.55 -15.54 -2.56
N PRO A 62 9.20 -16.39 -1.74
CA PRO A 62 9.43 -16.07 -0.32
C PRO A 62 10.28 -14.83 -0.07
N LEU A 63 11.26 -14.56 -0.95
CA LEU A 63 12.11 -13.37 -0.81
C LEU A 63 11.31 -12.09 -1.08
N LEU A 64 10.46 -12.12 -2.10
CA LEU A 64 9.56 -11.01 -2.39
C LEU A 64 8.56 -10.80 -1.25
N HIS A 65 8.01 -11.87 -0.72
CA HIS A 65 7.08 -11.79 0.39
C HIS A 65 7.69 -11.13 1.62
N ALA A 66 8.95 -11.45 1.93
CA ALA A 66 9.68 -10.81 3.04
C ALA A 66 9.81 -9.30 2.85
N GLU A 67 10.15 -8.84 1.63
CA GLU A 67 10.22 -7.42 1.31
C GLU A 67 8.84 -6.74 1.39
N CYS A 68 7.80 -7.44 0.96
CA CYS A 68 6.44 -6.91 1.02
C CYS A 68 5.91 -6.80 2.46
N LEU A 69 6.35 -7.65 3.36
CA LEU A 69 6.02 -7.52 4.78
C LEU A 69 6.64 -6.24 5.38
N GLU A 70 7.84 -5.85 4.94
CA GLU A 70 8.44 -4.57 5.35
C GLU A 70 7.65 -3.38 4.79
N LEU A 71 7.21 -3.46 3.53
CA LEU A 71 6.36 -2.43 2.93
C LEU A 71 5.03 -2.31 3.65
N LYS A 72 4.43 -3.43 4.04
CA LYS A 72 3.20 -3.44 4.84
C LYS A 72 3.39 -2.68 6.15
N ALA A 73 4.52 -2.86 6.82
CA ALA A 73 4.83 -2.14 8.05
C ALA A 73 4.89 -0.62 7.81
N ASP A 74 5.47 -0.19 6.69
CA ASP A 74 5.51 1.23 6.31
C ASP A 74 4.10 1.79 6.09
N TYR A 75 3.23 1.05 5.39
CA TYR A 75 1.83 1.45 5.20
C TYR A 75 1.10 1.59 6.53
N LEU A 76 1.26 0.63 7.42
CA LEU A 76 0.61 0.66 8.74
C LEU A 76 1.08 1.85 9.57
N ALA A 77 2.37 2.15 9.54
CA ALA A 77 2.92 3.30 10.25
C ALA A 77 2.31 4.62 9.75
N ILE A 78 2.19 4.78 8.43
CA ILE A 78 1.59 5.97 7.83
C ILE A 78 0.10 6.08 8.22
N LEU A 79 -0.63 4.98 8.14
CA LEU A 79 -2.06 4.96 8.49
C LEU A 79 -2.28 5.28 9.98
N GLU A 80 -1.43 4.77 10.87
CA GLU A 80 -1.50 5.08 12.29
C GLU A 80 -1.24 6.56 12.56
N GLU A 81 -0.20 7.14 11.96
CA GLU A 81 0.08 8.57 12.11
C GLU A 81 -1.06 9.44 11.62
N ALA A 82 -1.66 9.08 10.50
CA ALA A 82 -2.74 9.84 9.90
C ALA A 82 -4.04 9.80 10.73
N THR A 83 -4.20 8.80 11.59
CA THR A 83 -5.41 8.62 12.41
C THR A 83 -5.24 9.05 13.86
N LEU A 84 -4.06 9.51 14.25
CA LEU A 84 -3.81 10.07 15.59
C LEU A 84 -4.41 11.51 15.76
#